data_8846ff8ce46dc2a13b7a3953a8913f76
#
_entry.id   8846ff8ce46dc2a13b7a3953a8913f76
#
_cell.length_a   1.000
_cell.length_b   1.000
_cell.length_c   1.000
_cell.angle_alpha   90.00
_cell.angle_beta   90.00
_cell.angle_gamma   90.00
#
_symmetry.space_group_name_H-M   'P 1'
#
loop_
_entity.id
_entity.type
_entity.pdbx_description
1 polymer ?
#
loop_
_entity_poly.entity_id
_entity_poly.type
_entity_poly.pdbx_seq_one_letter_code
_entity_poly.pdbx_strand_id
1 'polypeptide(L)'
;MSMSDPVADLLTRIRNANMRKKESLVLLSSKIKLNIVKVLKEEGFISNWELDEKGKFPQLTIWLKYVDNFPVIREITRASKPGLRLYKKGKDCKPILNGQGISILSTSKGIMSDRKCREENIGGEILCTVL
;
A
#
# COMPACT_ATOMS: atom_id res chain seq x y z
N MET A 1 -2.06 24.11 0.39
CA MET A 1 -2.61 23.28 -0.68
C MET A 1 -3.12 21.97 -0.11
N SER A 2 -4.31 21.61 -0.45
CA SER A 2 -4.87 20.36 0.03
C SER A 2 -4.26 19.16 -0.71
N MET A 3 -3.97 18.10 0.02
CA MET A 3 -3.57 16.85 -0.59
C MET A 3 -4.77 16.20 -1.23
N SER A 4 -4.75 16.08 -2.54
CA SER A 4 -5.82 15.45 -3.28
C SER A 4 -5.65 13.94 -3.41
N ASP A 5 -4.47 13.40 -3.03
CA ASP A 5 -4.17 11.98 -3.18
C ASP A 5 -3.36 11.44 -2.00
N PRO A 6 -4.05 11.02 -0.91
CA PRO A 6 -3.35 10.46 0.25
C PRO A 6 -2.61 9.17 -0.06
N VAL A 7 -3.06 8.41 -1.06
CA VAL A 7 -2.35 7.19 -1.48
C VAL A 7 -0.99 7.55 -2.06
N ALA A 8 -0.95 8.51 -2.98
CA ALA A 8 0.32 8.95 -3.57
C ALA A 8 1.28 9.47 -2.50
N ASP A 9 0.76 10.21 -1.50
CA ASP A 9 1.57 10.70 -0.39
C ASP A 9 2.21 9.54 0.37
N LEU A 10 1.44 8.52 0.71
CA LEU A 10 1.95 7.33 1.40
C LEU A 10 3.05 6.65 0.60
N LEU A 11 2.80 6.39 -0.69
CA LEU A 11 3.76 5.69 -1.54
C LEU A 11 5.06 6.46 -1.68
N THR A 12 4.97 7.78 -1.83
CA THR A 12 6.15 8.65 -1.94
C THR A 12 6.99 8.60 -0.66
N ARG A 13 6.34 8.64 0.50
CA ARG A 13 7.04 8.59 1.79
C ARG A 13 7.73 7.24 2.00
N ILE A 14 7.08 6.14 1.63
CA ILE A 14 7.69 4.81 1.70
C ILE A 14 8.89 4.73 0.75
N ARG A 15 8.72 5.20 -0.48
CA ARG A 15 9.79 5.18 -1.49
C ARG A 15 11.01 5.96 -1.02
N ASN A 16 10.80 7.17 -0.50
CA ASN A 16 11.89 8.01 -0.02
C ASN A 16 12.59 7.40 1.19
N ALA A 17 11.85 6.80 2.11
CA ALA A 17 12.42 6.14 3.28
C ALA A 17 13.27 4.94 2.87
N ASN A 18 12.81 4.15 1.89
CA ASN A 18 13.58 3.03 1.34
C ASN A 18 14.89 3.50 0.70
N MET A 19 14.83 4.59 -0.06
CA MET A 19 16.03 5.13 -0.72
C MET A 19 17.08 5.57 0.29
N ARG A 20 16.65 6.06 1.44
CA ARG A 20 17.55 6.48 2.52
C ARG A 20 17.85 5.36 3.50
N LYS A 21 17.37 4.15 3.25
CA LYS A 21 17.55 2.98 4.09
C LYS A 21 17.13 3.23 5.54
N LYS A 22 16.04 3.96 5.73
CA LYS A 22 15.49 4.20 7.05
C LYS A 22 14.83 2.94 7.60
N GLU A 23 14.97 2.71 8.89
CA GLU A 23 14.34 1.58 9.56
C GLU A 23 12.82 1.77 9.65
N SER A 24 12.39 3.01 9.91
CA SER A 24 10.97 3.33 10.05
C SER A 24 10.67 4.73 9.56
N LEU A 25 9.38 5.01 9.40
CA LEU A 25 8.89 6.35 9.07
C LEU A 25 7.59 6.62 9.82
N VAL A 26 7.34 7.89 10.10
CA VAL A 26 6.13 8.34 10.79
C VAL A 26 5.42 9.34 9.89
N LEU A 27 4.10 9.20 9.76
CA LEU A 27 3.30 10.11 8.96
C LEU A 27 1.92 10.25 9.58
N LEU A 28 1.19 11.28 9.15
CA LEU A 28 -0.20 11.44 9.56
C LEU A 28 -1.02 10.32 8.92
N SER A 29 -1.84 9.67 9.74
CA SER A 29 -2.66 8.56 9.29
C SER A 29 -3.96 9.04 8.67
N SER A 30 -4.53 8.20 7.81
CA SER A 30 -5.90 8.30 7.35
C SER A 30 -6.41 6.87 7.22
N LYS A 31 -7.71 6.72 7.05
CA LYS A 31 -8.32 5.39 6.94
C LYS A 31 -7.73 4.61 5.77
N ILE A 32 -7.58 5.27 4.62
CA ILE A 32 -7.08 4.62 3.42
C ILE A 32 -5.61 4.24 3.57
N LYS A 33 -4.79 5.13 4.16
CA LYS A 33 -3.37 4.84 4.40
C LYS A 33 -3.20 3.64 5.32
N LEU A 34 -3.95 3.61 6.42
CA LEU A 34 -3.89 2.52 7.39
C LEU A 34 -4.25 1.19 6.74
N ASN A 35 -5.32 1.16 5.95
CA ASN A 35 -5.77 -0.07 5.31
C ASN A 35 -4.77 -0.59 4.27
N ILE A 36 -4.11 0.31 3.54
CA ILE A 36 -3.06 -0.08 2.61
C ILE A 36 -1.88 -0.68 3.37
N VAL A 37 -1.48 -0.05 4.48
CA VAL A 37 -0.36 -0.52 5.29
C VAL A 37 -0.65 -1.91 5.88
N LYS A 38 -1.89 -2.16 6.29
CA LYS A 38 -2.28 -3.49 6.77
C LYS A 38 -2.08 -4.56 5.70
N VAL A 39 -2.45 -4.27 4.45
CA VAL A 39 -2.26 -5.19 3.33
C VAL A 39 -0.77 -5.42 3.09
N LEU A 40 0.04 -4.36 3.12
CA LEU A 40 1.49 -4.48 2.94
C LEU A 40 2.10 -5.42 3.97
N LYS A 41 1.64 -5.33 5.23
CA LYS A 41 2.13 -6.23 6.27
C LYS A 41 1.68 -7.67 6.03
N GLU A 42 0.41 -7.88 5.71
CA GLU A 42 -0.13 -9.21 5.43
C GLU A 42 0.61 -9.90 4.30
N GLU A 43 0.99 -9.15 3.27
CA GLU A 43 1.69 -9.70 2.11
C GLU A 43 3.22 -9.73 2.28
N GLY A 44 3.72 -9.31 3.44
CA GLY A 44 5.13 -9.45 3.77
C GLY A 44 6.06 -8.37 3.22
N PHE A 45 5.53 -7.22 2.83
CA PHE A 45 6.34 -6.13 2.28
C PHE A 45 6.89 -5.17 3.31
N ILE A 46 6.31 -5.14 4.51
CA ILE A 46 6.81 -4.35 5.63
C ILE A 46 6.92 -5.22 6.88
N SER A 47 7.74 -4.80 7.83
CA SER A 47 7.94 -5.55 9.07
C SER A 47 6.78 -5.37 10.03
N ASN A 48 6.32 -4.14 10.21
CA ASN A 48 5.24 -3.85 11.17
C ASN A 48 4.69 -2.45 10.96
N TRP A 49 3.61 -2.15 11.65
CA TRP A 49 3.02 -0.81 11.69
C TRP A 49 2.39 -0.58 13.06
N GLU A 50 2.24 0.68 13.43
CA GLU A 50 1.61 1.06 14.68
C GLU A 50 0.85 2.36 14.49
N LEU A 51 -0.36 2.42 15.04
CA LEU A 51 -1.21 3.61 14.99
C LEU A 51 -1.24 4.24 16.38
N ASP A 52 -0.87 5.52 16.46
CA ASP A 52 -0.93 6.30 17.69
C ASP A 52 -2.02 7.35 17.58
N GLU A 53 -3.06 7.21 18.38
CA GLU A 53 -4.20 8.11 18.39
C GLU A 53 -4.20 9.06 19.61
N LYS A 54 -3.13 9.07 20.41
CA LYS A 54 -3.06 9.84 21.63
C LYS A 54 -2.96 11.34 21.40
N GLY A 55 -2.41 11.75 20.26
CA GLY A 55 -2.26 13.16 19.94
C GLY A 55 -3.50 13.74 19.28
N LYS A 56 -3.41 15.00 18.87
CA LYS A 56 -4.48 15.71 18.19
C LYS A 56 -4.86 15.05 16.85
N PHE A 57 -3.87 14.50 16.16
CA PHE A 57 -4.06 13.79 14.89
C PHE A 57 -3.45 12.40 14.98
N PRO A 58 -4.09 11.37 14.41
CA PRO A 58 -3.52 10.03 14.45
C PRO A 58 -2.23 9.97 13.64
N GLN A 59 -1.21 9.34 14.21
CA GLN A 59 0.08 9.15 13.55
C GLN A 59 0.30 7.66 13.28
N LEU A 60 0.82 7.38 12.11
CA LEU A 60 1.10 6.03 11.66
C LEU A 60 2.60 5.85 11.56
N THR A 61 3.13 4.85 12.26
CA THR A 61 4.53 4.45 12.17
C THR A 61 4.61 3.18 11.35
N ILE A 62 5.51 3.14 10.38
CA ILE A 62 5.71 1.99 9.51
C ILE A 62 7.16 1.55 9.65
N TRP A 63 7.38 0.28 9.99
CA TRP A 63 8.73 -0.32 10.01
C TRP A 63 8.96 -1.03 8.70
N LEU A 64 9.97 -0.57 7.96
CA LEU A 64 10.31 -1.09 6.66
C LEU A 64 11.05 -2.42 6.80
N LYS A 65 11.09 -3.18 5.73
CA LYS A 65 11.71 -4.51 5.73
C LYS A 65 12.86 -4.55 4.73
N TYR A 66 13.98 -5.09 5.19
CA TYR A 66 15.17 -5.23 4.36
C TYR A 66 15.68 -6.66 4.45
N VAL A 67 16.24 -7.16 3.35
CA VAL A 67 16.91 -8.45 3.29
C VAL A 67 18.26 -8.21 2.64
N ASP A 68 19.34 -8.57 3.34
CA ASP A 68 20.72 -8.36 2.88
C ASP A 68 20.98 -6.90 2.49
N ASN A 69 20.46 -5.95 3.30
CA ASN A 69 20.57 -4.50 3.08
C ASN A 69 19.79 -3.96 1.88
N PHE A 70 18.95 -4.78 1.26
CA PHE A 70 18.09 -4.32 0.16
C PHE A 70 16.64 -4.23 0.63
N PRO A 71 15.90 -3.16 0.24
CA PRO A 71 14.49 -3.06 0.58
C PRO A 71 13.70 -4.21 -0.03
N VAL A 72 12.78 -4.77 0.73
CA VAL A 72 11.86 -5.78 0.22
C VAL A 72 10.95 -5.17 -0.85
N ILE A 73 10.50 -3.92 -0.63
CA ILE A 73 9.77 -3.18 -1.66
C ILE A 73 10.78 -2.63 -2.66
N ARG A 74 10.79 -3.19 -3.86
CA ARG A 74 11.67 -2.74 -4.95
C ARG A 74 11.04 -1.62 -5.73
N GLU A 75 9.74 -1.71 -5.96
CA GLU A 75 8.97 -0.73 -6.69
C GLU A 75 7.62 -0.57 -6.03
N ILE A 76 7.15 0.67 -5.89
CA ILE A 76 5.81 0.95 -5.40
C ILE A 76 5.25 2.09 -6.24
N THR A 77 4.17 1.81 -6.96
CA THR A 77 3.67 2.69 -8.00
C THR A 77 2.19 2.95 -7.85
N ARG A 78 1.82 4.21 -7.98
CA ARG A 78 0.42 4.63 -8.00
C ARG A 78 -0.22 4.18 -9.33
N ALA A 79 -1.33 3.45 -9.25
CA ALA A 79 -2.06 3.01 -10.45
C ALA A 79 -3.22 3.96 -10.76
N SER A 80 -4.28 3.94 -9.96
CA SER A 80 -5.42 4.82 -10.13
C SER A 80 -5.09 6.22 -9.59
N LYS A 81 -5.47 7.26 -10.29
CA LYS A 81 -5.21 8.67 -9.92
C LYS A 81 -6.53 9.43 -9.87
N PRO A 82 -6.57 10.59 -9.16
CA PRO A 82 -7.81 11.36 -9.11
C PRO A 82 -8.40 11.70 -10.48
N GLY A 83 -7.56 11.94 -11.49
CA GLY A 83 -8.01 12.25 -12.84
C GLY A 83 -8.20 11.03 -13.74
N LEU A 84 -7.79 9.85 -13.29
CA LEU A 84 -7.87 8.62 -14.09
C LEU A 84 -7.98 7.42 -13.17
N ARG A 85 -9.21 6.94 -12.97
CA ARG A 85 -9.48 5.79 -12.10
C ARG A 85 -9.41 4.51 -12.91
N LEU A 86 -8.71 3.51 -12.38
CA LEU A 86 -8.52 2.20 -13.01
C LEU A 86 -9.23 1.12 -12.20
N TYR A 87 -10.06 0.32 -12.86
CA TYR A 87 -10.84 -0.74 -12.22
C TYR A 87 -10.57 -2.09 -12.86
N LYS A 88 -10.62 -3.14 -12.03
CA LYS A 88 -10.51 -4.53 -12.49
C LYS A 88 -11.56 -5.39 -11.81
N LYS A 89 -12.10 -6.37 -12.54
CA LYS A 89 -12.95 -7.40 -11.96
C LYS A 89 -12.06 -8.46 -11.30
N GLY A 90 -12.58 -9.16 -10.29
CA GLY A 90 -11.80 -10.15 -9.56
C GLY A 90 -11.14 -11.19 -10.47
N LYS A 91 -11.88 -11.72 -11.44
CA LYS A 91 -11.35 -12.72 -12.39
C LYS A 91 -10.29 -12.16 -13.34
N ASP A 92 -10.24 -10.83 -13.51
CA ASP A 92 -9.28 -10.16 -14.38
C ASP A 92 -8.05 -9.67 -13.63
N CYS A 93 -7.99 -9.85 -12.32
CA CYS A 93 -6.83 -9.51 -11.52
C CYS A 93 -5.78 -10.59 -11.66
N LYS A 94 -4.72 -10.30 -12.40
CA LYS A 94 -3.66 -11.26 -12.66
C LYS A 94 -2.50 -11.06 -11.69
N PRO A 95 -1.78 -12.14 -11.33
CA PRO A 95 -0.58 -12.00 -10.50
C PRO A 95 0.46 -11.12 -11.17
N ILE A 96 1.17 -10.33 -10.37
CA ILE A 96 2.28 -9.51 -10.84
C ILE A 96 3.56 -10.32 -10.68
N LEU A 97 4.33 -10.45 -11.74
CA LEU A 97 5.57 -11.24 -11.76
C LEU A 97 5.41 -12.60 -11.08
N ASN A 98 4.42 -13.37 -11.55
CA ASN A 98 4.13 -14.72 -11.05
C ASN A 98 3.93 -14.76 -9.52
N GLY A 99 3.33 -13.73 -8.96
CA GLY A 99 3.02 -13.69 -7.54
C GLY A 99 4.08 -13.06 -6.66
N GLN A 100 5.17 -12.56 -7.23
CA GLN A 100 6.20 -11.85 -6.46
C GLN A 100 5.77 -10.44 -6.09
N GLY A 101 4.90 -9.84 -6.90
CA GLY A 101 4.34 -8.53 -6.62
C GLY A 101 2.85 -8.61 -6.35
N ILE A 102 2.28 -7.50 -5.89
CA ILE A 102 0.84 -7.40 -5.63
C ILE A 102 0.27 -6.11 -6.19
N SER A 103 -1.04 -6.14 -6.47
CA SER A 103 -1.84 -4.92 -6.61
C SER A 103 -2.68 -4.78 -5.35
N ILE A 104 -2.91 -3.55 -4.93
CA ILE A 104 -3.79 -3.26 -3.81
C ILE A 104 -5.02 -2.56 -4.36
N LEU A 105 -6.20 -3.13 -4.10
CA LEU A 105 -7.46 -2.67 -4.65
C LEU A 105 -8.39 -2.17 -3.56
N SER A 106 -9.18 -1.15 -3.91
CA SER A 106 -10.29 -0.70 -3.07
C SER A 106 -11.56 -1.37 -3.58
N THR A 107 -12.18 -2.20 -2.76
CA THR A 107 -13.34 -2.99 -3.12
C THR A 107 -14.54 -2.65 -2.22
N SER A 108 -15.70 -3.19 -2.55
CA SER A 108 -16.89 -3.04 -1.72
C SER A 108 -16.72 -3.64 -0.31
N LYS A 109 -15.79 -4.58 -0.15
CA LYS A 109 -15.50 -5.21 1.15
C LYS A 109 -14.24 -4.65 1.81
N GLY A 110 -13.71 -3.54 1.30
CA GLY A 110 -12.54 -2.91 1.86
C GLY A 110 -11.33 -2.99 0.95
N ILE A 111 -10.18 -2.58 1.49
CA ILE A 111 -8.93 -2.58 0.74
C ILE A 111 -8.28 -3.95 0.90
N MET A 112 -7.90 -4.56 -0.21
CA MET A 112 -7.32 -5.90 -0.20
C MET A 112 -6.34 -6.09 -1.36
N SER A 113 -5.53 -7.15 -1.28
CA SER A 113 -4.59 -7.50 -2.33
C SER A 113 -5.31 -8.15 -3.51
N ASP A 114 -4.66 -8.16 -4.67
CA ASP A 114 -5.17 -8.84 -5.85
C ASP A 114 -5.38 -10.33 -5.60
N ARG A 115 -4.50 -10.96 -4.80
CA ARG A 115 -4.63 -12.37 -4.45
C ARG A 115 -5.95 -12.64 -3.75
N LYS A 116 -6.29 -11.80 -2.78
CA LYS A 116 -7.54 -11.94 -2.03
C LYS A 116 -8.75 -11.64 -2.92
N CYS A 117 -8.61 -10.65 -3.83
CA CYS A 117 -9.68 -10.34 -4.80
C CYS A 117 -9.97 -11.54 -5.70
N ARG A 118 -8.94 -12.24 -6.15
CA ARG A 118 -9.14 -13.45 -6.97
C ARG A 118 -9.82 -14.55 -6.19
N GLU A 119 -9.39 -14.78 -4.94
CA GLU A 119 -9.99 -15.81 -4.09
C GLU A 119 -11.48 -15.57 -3.84
N GLU A 120 -11.87 -14.33 -3.63
CA GLU A 120 -13.26 -13.97 -3.34
C GLU A 120 -14.05 -13.56 -4.57
N ASN A 121 -13.40 -13.54 -5.74
CA ASN A 121 -13.99 -13.10 -7.01
C ASN A 121 -14.63 -11.71 -6.89
N ILE A 122 -13.88 -10.78 -6.30
CA ILE A 122 -14.29 -9.39 -6.10
C ILE A 122 -13.36 -8.48 -6.90
N GLY A 123 -13.95 -7.49 -7.56
CA GLY A 123 -13.17 -6.48 -8.26
C GLY A 123 -13.22 -5.14 -7.54
N GLY A 124 -12.42 -4.20 -8.01
CA GLY A 124 -12.41 -2.87 -7.46
C GLY A 124 -11.43 -1.94 -8.17
N GLU A 125 -11.21 -0.80 -7.56
CA GLU A 125 -10.28 0.20 -8.06
C GLU A 125 -8.85 -0.19 -7.68
N ILE A 126 -7.95 -0.23 -8.66
CA ILE A 126 -6.53 -0.52 -8.41
C ILE A 126 -5.88 0.75 -7.86
N LEU A 127 -5.49 0.72 -6.60
CA LEU A 127 -4.86 1.87 -5.95
C LEU A 127 -3.38 1.97 -6.30
N CYS A 128 -2.67 0.87 -6.18
CA CYS A 128 -1.23 0.84 -6.42
C CYS A 128 -0.76 -0.58 -6.71
N THR A 129 0.47 -0.66 -7.20
CA THR A 129 1.16 -1.94 -7.38
C THR A 129 2.45 -1.90 -6.58
N VAL A 130 2.81 -3.04 -6.00
CA VAL A 130 3.99 -3.19 -5.15
C VAL A 130 4.76 -4.41 -5.62
N LEU A 131 6.07 -4.21 -5.78
CA LEU A 131 6.93 -5.25 -6.30
C LEU A 131 8.21 -5.33 -5.48
#